data_8d954993a0123bcbe0662b819b0f44e0
#
_entry.id   8d954993a0123bcbe0662b819b0f44e0
#
_cell.length_a   1.000
_cell.length_b   1.000
_cell.length_c   1.000
_cell.angle_alpha   90.00
_cell.angle_beta   90.00
_cell.angle_gamma   90.00
#
_symmetry.space_group_name_H-M   'P 1'
#
loop_
_entity.id
_entity.type
_entity.pdbx_description
1 polymer ?
#
loop_
_entity_poly.entity_id
_entity_poly.type
_entity_poly.pdbx_seq_one_letter_code
_entity_poly.pdbx_strand_id
1 'polypeptide(L)'
;YVRNLLRHLARIDQTTEYVVLCGGTDCQLVAGLGPNFRAVPEASPGYSIREQITVPRDLRRERADLFHAPHYVLPPLTPCKSVVTIHDCIHLRFPQYLPNRLGYVYARGAMWMATHQSSRILTVSEASKRDILDYFNVPPEKIDVIYNGIDERFSTPPPEDDVARV
;
A
#
# COMPACT_ATOMS: atom_id res chain seq x y z
N TYR A 1 1.00 -5.95 -6.34
CA TYR A 1 0.19 -4.74 -6.32
C TYR A 1 1.03 -3.50 -6.63
N VAL A 2 1.96 -3.08 -5.77
CA VAL A 2 2.70 -1.79 -5.89
C VAL A 2 3.44 -1.64 -7.22
N ARG A 3 4.15 -2.67 -7.67
CA ARG A 3 4.87 -2.63 -8.98
C ARG A 3 3.93 -2.35 -10.15
N ASN A 4 2.77 -2.98 -10.18
CA ASN A 4 1.80 -2.75 -11.25
C ASN A 4 1.16 -1.37 -11.13
N LEU A 5 0.82 -0.93 -9.91
CA LEU A 5 0.32 0.42 -9.66
C LEU A 5 1.29 1.47 -10.23
N LEU A 6 2.59 1.40 -9.87
CA LEU A 6 3.60 2.34 -10.34
C LEU A 6 3.77 2.31 -11.87
N ARG A 7 3.78 1.11 -12.48
CA ARG A 7 3.85 0.97 -13.95
C ARG A 7 2.68 1.64 -14.66
N HIS A 8 1.46 1.47 -14.13
CA HIS A 8 0.28 2.08 -14.74
C HIS A 8 0.23 3.58 -14.50
N LEU A 9 0.60 4.07 -13.31
CA LEU A 9 0.75 5.50 -13.06
C LEU A 9 1.77 6.14 -14.00
N ALA A 10 2.91 5.50 -14.25
CA ALA A 10 3.91 5.99 -15.19
C ALA A 10 3.40 6.09 -16.64
N ARG A 11 2.39 5.30 -17.02
CA ARG A 11 1.77 5.37 -18.35
C ARG A 11 0.75 6.52 -18.49
N ILE A 12 0.05 6.85 -17.42
CA ILE A 12 -1.12 7.75 -17.47
C ILE A 12 -0.84 9.14 -16.90
N ASP A 13 0.19 9.30 -16.08
CA ASP A 13 0.53 10.57 -15.44
C ASP A 13 2.00 10.94 -15.68
N GLN A 14 2.20 12.08 -16.34
CA GLN A 14 3.50 12.62 -16.70
C GLN A 14 3.81 13.93 -15.96
N THR A 15 2.90 14.39 -15.09
CA THR A 15 2.96 15.71 -14.45
C THR A 15 3.27 15.64 -12.95
N THR A 16 2.78 14.62 -12.27
CA THR A 16 3.04 14.42 -10.84
C THR A 16 4.46 13.89 -10.64
N GLU A 17 5.19 14.46 -9.69
CA GLU A 17 6.47 13.91 -9.24
C GLU A 17 6.23 12.78 -8.25
N TYR A 18 6.72 11.59 -8.57
CA TYR A 18 6.63 10.42 -7.72
C TYR A 18 7.96 10.13 -7.02
N VAL A 19 7.94 10.19 -5.70
CA VAL A 19 9.06 9.78 -4.85
C VAL A 19 8.73 8.42 -4.26
N VAL A 20 9.45 7.39 -4.67
CA VAL A 20 9.22 6.01 -4.23
C VAL A 20 10.25 5.65 -3.17
N LEU A 21 9.78 5.49 -1.92
CA LEU A 21 10.60 4.94 -0.84
C LEU A 21 10.73 3.42 -1.06
N CYS A 22 11.94 2.94 -1.27
CA CYS A 22 12.19 1.55 -1.65
C CYS A 22 13.47 0.99 -1.05
N GLY A 23 13.52 -0.31 -0.82
CA GLY A 23 14.69 -1.03 -0.30
C GLY A 23 15.41 -1.84 -1.38
N GLY A 24 16.70 -2.05 -1.20
CA GLY A 24 17.50 -2.99 -1.99
C GLY A 24 17.40 -2.81 -3.50
N THR A 25 17.16 -3.92 -4.21
CA THR A 25 17.07 -3.98 -5.68
C THR A 25 15.81 -3.33 -6.24
N ASP A 26 14.76 -3.09 -5.44
CA ASP A 26 13.51 -2.50 -5.91
C ASP A 26 13.71 -1.04 -6.38
N CYS A 27 14.71 -0.33 -5.86
CA CYS A 27 15.04 1.02 -6.32
C CYS A 27 15.46 1.06 -7.80
N GLN A 28 16.06 -0.01 -8.31
CA GLN A 28 16.44 -0.11 -9.73
C GLN A 28 15.21 -0.19 -10.64
N LEU A 29 14.12 -0.78 -10.16
CA LEU A 29 12.86 -0.89 -10.92
C LEU A 29 12.19 0.47 -11.10
N VAL A 30 12.40 1.39 -10.17
CA VAL A 30 11.83 2.75 -10.22
C VAL A 30 12.50 3.58 -11.30
N ALA A 31 13.82 3.43 -11.50
CA ALA A 31 14.58 4.18 -12.48
C ALA A 31 14.10 4.00 -13.93
N GLY A 32 13.42 2.88 -14.23
CA GLY A 32 12.87 2.58 -15.55
C GLY A 32 11.44 3.05 -15.79
N LEU A 33 10.78 3.69 -14.80
CA LEU A 33 9.37 4.06 -14.90
C LEU A 33 9.13 5.35 -15.69
N GLY A 34 10.01 6.33 -15.57
CA GLY A 34 9.88 7.61 -16.27
C GLY A 34 10.63 8.74 -15.57
N PRO A 35 10.79 9.91 -16.23
CA PRO A 35 11.56 11.03 -15.69
C PRO A 35 10.93 11.68 -14.44
N ASN A 36 9.63 11.51 -14.25
CA ASN A 36 8.89 12.02 -13.10
C ASN A 36 8.86 11.04 -11.91
N PHE A 37 9.58 9.90 -12.00
CA PHE A 37 9.73 8.92 -10.92
C PHE A 37 11.15 8.95 -10.36
N ARG A 38 11.26 9.02 -9.04
CA ARG A 38 12.54 9.03 -8.33
C ARG A 38 12.53 8.05 -7.16
N ALA A 39 13.56 7.23 -7.08
CA ALA A 39 13.78 6.31 -5.96
C ALA A 39 14.50 7.02 -4.81
N VAL A 40 14.02 6.80 -3.60
CA VAL A 40 14.71 7.18 -2.36
C VAL A 40 14.91 5.91 -1.54
N PRO A 41 16.18 5.52 -1.29
CA PRO A 41 16.47 4.33 -0.51
C PRO A 41 15.92 4.43 0.92
N GLU A 42 15.08 3.48 1.31
CA GLU A 42 14.59 3.28 2.66
C GLU A 42 14.89 1.82 3.07
N ALA A 43 15.77 1.66 4.04
CA ALA A 43 16.29 0.36 4.45
C ALA A 43 15.73 -0.13 5.79
N SER A 44 14.71 0.53 6.33
CA SER A 44 14.08 0.06 7.56
C SER A 44 13.34 -1.25 7.33
N PRO A 45 13.47 -2.22 8.23
CA PRO A 45 12.60 -3.40 8.17
C PRO A 45 11.13 -3.00 8.24
N GLY A 46 10.29 -3.61 7.43
CA GLY A 46 8.84 -3.41 7.51
C GLY A 46 8.30 -3.69 8.91
N TYR A 47 7.30 -2.93 9.33
CA TYR A 47 6.67 -3.02 10.65
C TYR A 47 7.59 -2.69 11.84
N SER A 48 8.74 -2.07 11.60
CA SER A 48 9.70 -1.71 12.64
C SER A 48 9.42 -0.32 13.22
N ILE A 49 9.89 -0.09 14.47
CA ILE A 49 9.87 1.25 15.07
C ILE A 49 10.73 2.22 14.25
N ARG A 50 11.79 1.72 13.61
CA ARG A 50 12.65 2.53 12.76
C ARG A 50 11.87 3.12 11.57
N GLU A 51 11.06 2.33 10.90
CA GLU A 51 10.17 2.78 9.82
C GLU A 51 9.27 3.94 10.26
N GLN A 52 8.73 3.90 11.49
CA GLN A 52 7.88 4.94 12.04
C GLN A 52 8.60 6.30 12.21
N ILE A 53 9.91 6.33 12.17
CA ILE A 53 10.75 7.53 12.31
C ILE A 53 11.36 7.94 10.97
N THR A 54 11.91 6.97 10.23
CA THR A 54 12.64 7.24 8.98
C THR A 54 11.70 7.70 7.88
N VAL A 55 10.55 7.06 7.71
CA VAL A 55 9.57 7.44 6.68
C VAL A 55 9.08 8.89 6.86
N PRO A 56 8.61 9.34 8.03
CA PRO A 56 8.25 10.76 8.22
C PRO A 56 9.39 11.74 7.98
N ARG A 57 10.63 11.35 8.35
CA ARG A 57 11.81 12.18 8.08
C ARG A 57 12.07 12.33 6.59
N ASP A 58 12.00 11.22 5.85
CA ASP A 58 12.23 11.22 4.41
C ASP A 58 11.11 11.97 3.68
N LEU A 59 9.84 11.81 4.07
CA LEU A 59 8.73 12.60 3.54
C LEU A 59 8.93 14.13 3.74
N ARG A 60 9.45 14.56 4.91
CA ARG A 60 9.79 15.98 5.14
C ARG A 60 10.93 16.44 4.25
N ARG A 61 11.98 15.63 4.13
CA ARG A 61 13.15 15.94 3.30
C ARG A 61 12.77 16.08 1.83
N GLU A 62 11.91 15.19 1.36
CA GLU A 62 11.40 15.18 0.00
C GLU A 62 10.27 16.18 -0.25
N ARG A 63 9.80 16.89 0.80
CA ARG A 63 8.69 17.85 0.75
C ARG A 63 7.42 17.26 0.13
N ALA A 64 7.09 16.04 0.52
CA ALA A 64 5.93 15.35 -0.03
C ALA A 64 4.63 16.08 0.33
N ASP A 65 3.76 16.30 -0.66
CA ASP A 65 2.43 16.86 -0.49
C ASP A 65 1.41 15.79 -0.09
N LEU A 66 1.64 14.57 -0.58
CA LEU A 66 0.80 13.41 -0.33
C LEU A 66 1.69 12.17 -0.12
N PHE A 67 1.34 11.39 0.88
CA PHE A 67 1.93 10.07 1.12
C PHE A 67 0.91 8.97 0.87
N HIS A 68 1.23 8.02 0.01
CA HIS A 68 0.46 6.80 -0.15
C HIS A 68 1.16 5.64 0.55
N ALA A 69 0.58 5.17 1.65
CA ALA A 69 0.97 3.92 2.31
C ALA A 69 0.23 2.75 1.64
N PRO A 70 0.91 1.88 0.88
CA PRO A 70 0.26 0.80 0.13
C PRO A 70 -0.15 -0.39 1.02
N HIS A 71 -0.08 -0.24 2.31
CA HIS A 71 -0.46 -1.18 3.35
C HIS A 71 -1.00 -0.43 4.57
N TYR A 72 -1.65 -1.12 5.51
CA TYR A 72 -2.27 -0.51 6.70
C TYR A 72 -1.30 0.10 7.72
N VAL A 73 0.00 0.11 7.47
CA VAL A 73 0.97 0.77 8.35
C VAL A 73 1.18 2.20 7.90
N LEU A 74 0.67 3.13 8.71
CA LEU A 74 0.83 4.56 8.51
C LEU A 74 1.60 5.14 9.70
N PRO A 75 2.80 5.74 9.49
CA PRO A 75 3.53 6.38 10.58
C PRO A 75 2.73 7.52 11.23
N PRO A 76 2.67 7.57 12.57
CA PRO A 76 1.83 8.54 13.29
C PRO A 76 2.22 10.00 13.08
N LEU A 77 3.48 10.26 12.73
CA LEU A 77 4.02 11.62 12.52
C LEU A 77 4.18 11.95 11.03
N THR A 78 3.33 11.38 10.17
CA THR A 78 3.31 11.69 8.73
C THR A 78 3.08 13.19 8.53
N PRO A 79 3.99 13.92 7.84
CA PRO A 79 3.99 15.39 7.80
C PRO A 79 3.04 16.00 6.77
N CYS A 80 2.44 15.18 5.91
CA CYS A 80 1.58 15.59 4.81
C CYS A 80 0.25 14.82 4.84
N LYS A 81 -0.66 15.14 3.91
CA LYS A 81 -1.86 14.32 3.70
C LYS A 81 -1.47 12.89 3.35
N SER A 82 -2.28 11.93 3.76
CA SER A 82 -2.00 10.54 3.48
C SER A 82 -3.20 9.80 2.93
N VAL A 83 -2.91 8.84 2.06
CA VAL A 83 -3.84 7.83 1.57
C VAL A 83 -3.29 6.47 2.00
N VAL A 84 -4.14 5.59 2.46
CA VAL A 84 -3.74 4.23 2.86
C VAL A 84 -4.49 3.19 2.03
N THR A 85 -3.80 2.14 1.61
CA THR A 85 -4.47 0.97 1.02
C THR A 85 -4.60 -0.11 2.08
N ILE A 86 -5.83 -0.52 2.37
CA ILE A 86 -6.14 -1.67 3.22
C ILE A 86 -6.76 -2.74 2.32
N HIS A 87 -5.98 -3.77 2.04
CA HIS A 87 -6.40 -4.84 1.12
C HIS A 87 -7.52 -5.69 1.73
N ASP A 88 -7.37 -6.04 3.01
CA ASP A 88 -8.34 -6.83 3.77
C ASP A 88 -8.17 -6.61 5.28
N CYS A 89 -9.08 -7.18 6.05
CA CYS A 89 -9.04 -7.23 7.50
C CYS A 89 -8.79 -8.66 8.03
N ILE A 90 -8.07 -9.50 7.29
CA ILE A 90 -7.88 -10.93 7.59
C ILE A 90 -7.32 -11.16 9.00
N HIS A 91 -6.38 -10.32 9.44
CA HIS A 91 -5.78 -10.39 10.77
C HIS A 91 -6.78 -10.13 11.91
N LEU A 92 -7.82 -9.35 11.64
CA LEU A 92 -8.88 -9.08 12.61
C LEU A 92 -9.99 -10.14 12.55
N ARG A 93 -10.29 -10.62 11.35
CA ARG A 93 -11.36 -11.59 11.11
C ARG A 93 -10.97 -13.00 11.54
N PHE A 94 -9.69 -13.34 11.40
CA PHE A 94 -9.15 -14.67 11.69
C PHE A 94 -7.91 -14.59 12.60
N PRO A 95 -8.08 -14.11 13.85
CA PRO A 95 -6.96 -13.91 14.77
C PRO A 95 -6.22 -15.20 15.15
N GLN A 96 -6.85 -16.37 14.95
CA GLN A 96 -6.24 -17.68 15.20
C GLN A 96 -5.05 -17.99 14.27
N TYR A 97 -4.93 -17.30 13.12
CA TYR A 97 -3.80 -17.46 12.20
C TYR A 97 -2.62 -16.53 12.52
N LEU A 98 -2.79 -15.64 13.48
CA LEU A 98 -1.69 -14.81 13.95
C LEU A 98 -0.79 -15.61 14.93
N PRO A 99 0.53 -15.37 14.91
CA PRO A 99 1.47 -16.11 15.75
C PRO A 99 1.24 -15.93 17.26
N ASN A 100 0.65 -14.80 17.66
CA ASN A 100 0.32 -14.50 19.05
C ASN A 100 -0.69 -13.37 19.18
N ARG A 101 -1.22 -13.17 20.40
CA ARG A 101 -2.19 -12.11 20.71
C ARG A 101 -1.62 -10.69 20.54
N LEU A 102 -0.31 -10.50 20.70
CA LEU A 102 0.33 -9.19 20.50
C LEU A 102 0.27 -8.78 19.02
N GLY A 103 0.40 -9.74 18.09
CA GLY A 103 0.21 -9.50 16.65
C GLY A 103 -1.18 -8.98 16.33
N TYR A 104 -2.21 -9.52 16.97
CA TYR A 104 -3.58 -9.03 16.82
C TYR A 104 -3.74 -7.59 17.34
N VAL A 105 -3.25 -7.31 18.54
CA VAL A 105 -3.31 -5.96 19.15
C VAL A 105 -2.57 -4.95 18.28
N TYR A 106 -1.39 -5.33 17.78
CA TYR A 106 -0.61 -4.50 16.87
C TYR A 106 -1.39 -4.22 15.57
N ALA A 107 -1.88 -5.26 14.89
CA ALA A 107 -2.62 -5.11 13.64
C ALA A 107 -3.87 -4.23 13.81
N ARG A 108 -4.63 -4.45 14.89
CA ARG A 108 -5.80 -3.64 15.22
C ARG A 108 -5.44 -2.17 15.48
N GLY A 109 -4.38 -1.93 16.25
CA GLY A 109 -3.89 -0.57 16.54
C GLY A 109 -3.37 0.15 15.30
N ALA A 110 -2.58 -0.53 14.48
CA ALA A 110 -2.03 0.02 13.23
C ALA A 110 -3.14 0.33 12.22
N MET A 111 -4.11 -0.56 12.03
CA MET A 111 -5.27 -0.33 11.17
C MET A 111 -6.17 0.79 11.70
N TRP A 112 -6.38 0.85 13.01
CA TRP A 112 -7.14 1.96 13.62
C TRP A 112 -6.46 3.30 13.34
N MET A 113 -5.16 3.37 13.54
CA MET A 113 -4.37 4.58 13.25
C MET A 113 -4.46 4.95 11.78
N ALA A 114 -4.24 4.00 10.89
CA ALA A 114 -4.29 4.21 9.44
C ALA A 114 -5.69 4.71 9.00
N THR A 115 -6.75 4.10 9.50
CA THR A 115 -8.13 4.46 9.13
C THR A 115 -8.54 5.83 9.65
N HIS A 116 -8.06 6.25 10.82
CA HIS A 116 -8.44 7.55 11.43
C HIS A 116 -7.56 8.70 10.94
N GLN A 117 -6.25 8.48 10.78
CA GLN A 117 -5.31 9.54 10.41
C GLN A 117 -5.24 9.81 8.91
N SER A 118 -5.46 8.80 8.06
CA SER A 118 -5.44 9.00 6.61
C SER A 118 -6.56 9.94 6.15
N SER A 119 -6.30 10.68 5.08
CA SER A 119 -7.32 11.50 4.40
C SER A 119 -8.30 10.65 3.61
N ARG A 120 -7.83 9.54 3.01
CA ARG A 120 -8.64 8.58 2.25
C ARG A 120 -8.12 7.17 2.49
N ILE A 121 -9.00 6.21 2.34
CA ILE A 121 -8.71 4.77 2.44
C ILE A 121 -9.05 4.16 1.09
N LEU A 122 -8.09 3.46 0.49
CA LEU A 122 -8.32 2.63 -0.68
C LEU A 122 -8.47 1.18 -0.24
N THR A 123 -9.40 0.47 -0.84
CA THR A 123 -9.53 -0.97 -0.65
C THR A 123 -9.86 -1.66 -1.96
N VAL A 124 -9.71 -2.98 -2.01
CA VAL A 124 -9.73 -3.74 -3.27
C VAL A 124 -11.06 -4.43 -3.54
N SER A 125 -12.02 -4.35 -2.62
CA SER A 125 -13.33 -4.98 -2.79
C SER A 125 -14.40 -4.36 -1.87
N GLU A 126 -15.66 -4.52 -2.26
CA GLU A 126 -16.79 -4.15 -1.39
C GLU A 126 -16.85 -5.00 -0.10
N ALA A 127 -16.34 -6.23 -0.15
CA ALA A 127 -16.23 -7.07 1.04
C ALA A 127 -15.23 -6.47 2.03
N SER A 128 -14.05 -6.07 1.57
CA SER A 128 -13.05 -5.40 2.41
C SER A 128 -13.53 -4.05 2.94
N LYS A 129 -14.31 -3.29 2.13
CA LYS A 129 -14.94 -2.04 2.60
C LYS A 129 -15.90 -2.30 3.75
N ARG A 130 -16.76 -3.32 3.65
CA ARG A 130 -17.65 -3.70 4.75
C ARG A 130 -16.87 -4.09 6.00
N ASP A 131 -15.85 -4.94 5.87
CA ASP A 131 -15.00 -5.33 6.99
C ASP A 131 -14.36 -4.11 7.68
N ILE A 132 -13.84 -3.14 6.90
CA ILE A 132 -13.27 -1.91 7.46
C ILE A 132 -14.32 -1.11 8.25
N LEU A 133 -15.54 -0.98 7.72
CA LEU A 133 -16.63 -0.28 8.40
C LEU A 133 -17.07 -1.01 9.66
N ASP A 134 -17.10 -2.34 9.65
CA ASP A 134 -17.50 -3.17 10.80
C ASP A 134 -16.48 -3.09 11.96
N TYR A 135 -15.19 -3.02 11.63
CA TYR A 135 -14.13 -2.96 12.65
C TYR A 135 -13.78 -1.54 13.11
N PHE A 136 -14.00 -0.55 12.26
CA PHE A 136 -13.59 0.84 12.53
C PHE A 136 -14.73 1.80 12.25
N ASN A 137 -15.01 2.68 13.21
CA ASN A 137 -16.03 3.71 13.06
C ASN A 137 -15.50 4.88 12.21
N VAL A 138 -15.49 4.70 10.90
CA VAL A 138 -15.07 5.73 9.92
C VAL A 138 -16.18 6.03 8.91
N PRO A 139 -16.25 7.25 8.37
CA PRO A 139 -17.26 7.60 7.38
C PRO A 139 -17.12 6.74 6.11
N PRO A 140 -18.21 6.17 5.58
CA PRO A 140 -18.18 5.34 4.37
C PRO A 140 -17.60 6.06 3.14
N GLU A 141 -17.82 7.38 3.06
CA GLU A 141 -17.30 8.24 1.99
C GLU A 141 -15.77 8.44 2.05
N LYS A 142 -15.13 8.07 3.15
CA LYS A 142 -13.67 8.06 3.28
C LYS A 142 -13.02 6.88 2.56
N ILE A 143 -13.83 5.84 2.21
CA ILE A 143 -13.34 4.58 1.66
C ILE A 143 -13.72 4.47 0.17
N ASP A 144 -12.70 4.43 -0.68
CA ASP A 144 -12.85 4.19 -2.11
C ASP A 144 -12.49 2.73 -2.44
N VAL A 145 -13.37 2.06 -3.19
CA VAL A 145 -13.12 0.70 -3.68
C VAL A 145 -12.49 0.78 -5.07
N ILE A 146 -11.26 0.29 -5.17
CA ILE A 146 -10.52 0.19 -6.43
C ILE A 146 -10.15 -1.28 -6.65
N TYR A 147 -10.87 -1.95 -7.52
CA TYR A 147 -10.64 -3.37 -7.82
C TYR A 147 -9.24 -3.59 -8.39
N ASN A 148 -8.63 -4.71 -8.01
CA ASN A 148 -7.36 -5.12 -8.61
C ASN A 148 -7.56 -5.42 -10.10
N GLY A 149 -6.69 -4.86 -10.93
CA GLY A 149 -6.61 -5.21 -12.34
C GLY A 149 -5.89 -6.54 -12.56
N ILE A 150 -6.13 -7.15 -13.71
CA ILE A 150 -5.43 -8.35 -14.17
C ILE A 150 -4.19 -7.90 -14.95
N ASP A 151 -3.03 -8.53 -14.69
CA ASP A 151 -1.81 -8.27 -15.44
C ASP A 151 -1.99 -8.71 -16.91
N GLU A 152 -1.49 -7.90 -17.85
CA GLU A 152 -1.59 -8.13 -19.30
C GLU A 152 -1.10 -9.52 -19.72
N ARG A 153 -0.17 -10.12 -18.97
CA ARG A 153 0.33 -11.48 -19.20
C ARG A 153 -0.75 -12.56 -19.15
N PHE A 154 -1.83 -12.30 -18.43
CA PHE A 154 -2.96 -13.22 -18.32
C PHE A 154 -4.06 -12.97 -19.36
N SER A 155 -3.88 -11.96 -20.22
CA SER A 155 -4.85 -11.64 -21.30
C SER A 155 -4.66 -12.52 -22.54
N THR A 156 -3.50 -13.18 -22.66
CA THR A 156 -3.21 -14.11 -23.75
C THR A 156 -3.32 -15.55 -23.20
N PRO A 157 -4.15 -16.42 -23.79
CA PRO A 157 -4.20 -17.83 -23.40
C PRO A 157 -2.80 -18.45 -23.57
N PRO A 158 -2.37 -19.31 -22.66
CA PRO A 158 -1.13 -20.06 -22.83
C PRO A 158 -1.24 -21.00 -24.04
N PRO A 159 -0.11 -21.37 -24.69
CA PRO A 159 -0.10 -22.41 -25.71
C PRO A 159 -0.73 -23.70 -25.21
N GLU A 160 -1.48 -24.41 -26.07
CA GLU A 160 -2.17 -25.64 -25.69
C GLU A 160 -1.24 -26.70 -25.07
N ASP A 161 0.01 -26.76 -25.55
CA ASP A 161 1.04 -27.68 -25.03
C ASP A 161 1.45 -27.38 -23.58
N ASP A 162 1.33 -26.14 -23.13
CA ASP A 162 1.65 -25.75 -21.74
C ASP A 162 0.48 -26.05 -20.79
N VAL A 163 -0.76 -26.00 -21.28
CA VAL A 163 -1.95 -26.39 -20.50
C VAL A 163 -1.99 -27.89 -20.25
N ALA A 164 -1.50 -28.70 -21.21
CA ALA A 164 -1.48 -30.18 -21.10
C ALA A 164 -0.43 -30.68 -20.08
N ARG A 165 0.47 -29.83 -19.56
CA ARG A 165 1.51 -30.19 -18.57
C ARG A 165 1.16 -29.91 -17.13
N VAL A 166 -0.02 -29.36 -16.85
CA VAL A 166 -0.56 -29.08 -15.53
C VAL A 166 -1.59 -30.11 -15.14
#